data_dd84eba4df86cf7e85496abf8fc8cd14
#
_entry.id   dd84eba4df86cf7e85496abf8fc8cd14
#
_cell.length_a   1.000
_cell.length_b   1.000
_cell.length_c   1.000
_cell.angle_alpha   90.00
_cell.angle_beta   90.00
_cell.angle_gamma   90.00
#
_symmetry.space_group_name_H-M   'P 1'
#
loop_
_entity.id
_entity.type
_entity.pdbx_description
1 polymer ?
#
loop_
_entity_poly.entity_id
_entity_poly.type
_entity_poly.pdbx_seq_one_letter_code
_entity_poly.pdbx_strand_id
1 'polypeptide(L)'
;TSDMIEKYKSKDHIYYASEGNGAATFNLALDEALKGGDDDIVYFVENDYIHLPNSIKIIEEGIKLGAPYVTLYLHPDKFTPPPQGGNPEVDSDGGYLTKIYRGETELFGMFNSTTMTFASTVKNLKGDEEILRKWTSGTHPDDYQMFLELRDKGKALMCPLNTYSTHGESKWLAPLYGIKQENLVEEWSKHI
;
A
#
# COMPACT_ATOMS: atom_id res chain seq x y z
N THR A 1 -14.60 19.01 -5.57
CA THR A 1 -13.25 18.52 -5.98
C THR A 1 -12.39 19.59 -6.58
N SER A 2 -12.89 20.44 -7.51
CA SER A 2 -12.11 21.55 -8.10
C SER A 2 -11.67 22.58 -7.05
N ASP A 3 -12.54 22.92 -6.11
CA ASP A 3 -12.26 23.93 -5.06
C ASP A 3 -11.21 23.41 -4.05
N MET A 4 -11.19 22.10 -3.78
CA MET A 4 -10.14 21.51 -2.96
C MET A 4 -8.79 21.52 -3.66
N ILE A 5 -8.74 21.20 -4.95
CA ILE A 5 -7.52 21.25 -5.74
C ILE A 5 -6.93 22.66 -5.73
N GLU A 6 -7.74 23.68 -5.98
CA GLU A 6 -7.28 25.08 -5.94
C GLU A 6 -6.77 25.49 -4.56
N LYS A 7 -7.43 25.06 -3.47
CA LYS A 7 -7.03 25.37 -2.09
C LYS A 7 -5.66 24.80 -1.71
N TYR A 8 -5.33 23.58 -2.19
CA TYR A 8 -4.08 22.89 -1.86
C TYR A 8 -3.06 22.90 -3.00
N LYS A 9 -3.31 23.65 -4.06
CA LYS A 9 -2.39 23.80 -5.19
C LYS A 9 -1.09 24.44 -4.73
N SER A 10 -0.01 23.68 -4.78
CA SER A 10 1.35 24.17 -4.54
C SER A 10 2.21 23.93 -5.77
N LYS A 11 3.39 24.55 -5.81
CA LYS A 11 4.35 24.33 -6.90
C LYS A 11 4.89 22.90 -6.96
N ASP A 12 4.73 22.16 -5.85
CA ASP A 12 5.25 20.80 -5.70
C ASP A 12 4.18 19.74 -6.00
N HIS A 13 2.97 20.13 -6.43
CA HIS A 13 1.89 19.22 -6.78
C HIS A 13 1.62 19.22 -8.28
N ILE A 14 1.60 18.04 -8.87
CA ILE A 14 1.20 17.81 -10.25
C ILE A 14 -0.18 17.14 -10.23
N TYR A 15 -1.12 17.70 -10.96
CA TYR A 15 -2.49 17.23 -11.05
C TYR A 15 -2.79 16.66 -12.42
N TYR A 16 -3.29 15.43 -12.46
CA TYR A 16 -3.75 14.79 -13.68
C TYR A 16 -5.24 14.51 -13.60
N ALA A 17 -5.96 14.76 -14.70
CA ALA A 17 -7.30 14.23 -14.87
C ALA A 17 -7.19 12.73 -15.19
N SER A 18 -7.89 11.88 -14.46
CA SER A 18 -7.98 10.46 -14.76
C SER A 18 -9.34 10.10 -15.34
N GLU A 19 -9.40 9.01 -16.10
CA GLU A 19 -10.64 8.51 -16.71
C GLU A 19 -11.57 7.78 -15.73
N GLY A 20 -11.32 7.90 -14.42
CA GLY A 20 -12.18 7.35 -13.38
C GLY A 20 -12.08 5.84 -13.22
N ASN A 21 -10.96 5.21 -13.62
CA ASN A 21 -10.68 3.83 -13.29
C ASN A 21 -9.32 3.68 -12.58
N GLY A 22 -9.27 2.80 -11.57
CA GLY A 22 -8.10 2.67 -10.70
C GLY A 22 -6.84 2.24 -11.44
N ALA A 23 -6.95 1.35 -12.42
CA ALA A 23 -5.80 0.87 -13.19
C ALA A 23 -5.18 2.00 -14.05
N ALA A 24 -6.00 2.79 -14.76
CA ALA A 24 -5.50 3.92 -15.55
C ALA A 24 -4.87 4.99 -14.65
N THR A 25 -5.48 5.27 -13.50
CA THR A 25 -4.93 6.23 -12.53
C THR A 25 -3.59 5.77 -11.98
N PHE A 26 -3.45 4.48 -11.64
CA PHE A 26 -2.17 3.92 -11.21
C PHE A 26 -1.11 4.03 -12.31
N ASN A 27 -1.44 3.70 -13.56
CA ASN A 27 -0.49 3.79 -14.67
C ASN A 27 -0.01 5.22 -14.92
N LEU A 28 -0.88 6.23 -14.78
CA LEU A 28 -0.45 7.64 -14.83
C LEU A 28 0.52 7.98 -13.70
N ALA A 29 0.24 7.52 -12.48
CA ALA A 29 1.13 7.73 -11.34
C ALA A 29 2.47 6.99 -11.53
N LEU A 30 2.45 5.78 -12.11
CA LEU A 30 3.65 5.02 -12.44
C LEU A 30 4.50 5.75 -13.50
N ASP A 31 3.88 6.30 -14.55
CA ASP A 31 4.58 7.08 -15.58
C ASP A 31 5.34 8.29 -14.98
N GLU A 32 4.75 8.94 -13.98
CA GLU A 32 5.44 10.03 -13.26
C GLU A 32 6.55 9.50 -12.36
N ALA A 33 6.29 8.43 -11.61
CA ALA A 33 7.27 7.81 -10.72
C ALA A 33 8.55 7.38 -11.47
N LEU A 34 8.40 6.81 -12.67
CA LEU A 34 9.52 6.32 -13.47
C LEU A 34 10.45 7.44 -13.98
N LYS A 35 10.07 8.71 -13.89
CA LYS A 35 10.93 9.86 -14.24
C LYS A 35 11.91 10.21 -13.12
N GLY A 36 11.72 9.69 -11.91
CA GLY A 36 12.57 9.93 -10.76
C GLY A 36 13.96 9.26 -10.85
N GLY A 37 14.81 9.62 -9.91
CA GLY A 37 16.11 8.98 -9.71
C GLY A 37 15.96 7.57 -9.14
N ASP A 38 16.88 6.67 -9.44
CA ASP A 38 16.79 5.25 -9.07
C ASP A 38 16.62 5.01 -7.57
N ASP A 39 17.22 5.86 -6.74
CA ASP A 39 17.17 5.77 -5.27
C ASP A 39 15.97 6.50 -4.66
N ASP A 40 15.19 7.23 -5.44
CA ASP A 40 13.99 7.90 -4.97
C ASP A 40 12.97 6.86 -4.49
N ILE A 41 12.31 7.12 -3.38
CA ILE A 41 11.22 6.31 -2.85
C ILE A 41 9.90 6.92 -3.31
N VAL A 42 9.08 6.12 -3.98
CA VAL A 42 7.73 6.49 -4.40
C VAL A 42 6.74 5.74 -3.52
N TYR A 43 5.73 6.43 -3.01
CA TYR A 43 4.62 5.84 -2.30
C TYR A 43 3.32 6.07 -3.07
N PHE A 44 2.76 5.01 -3.63
CA PHE A 44 1.42 5.00 -4.20
C PHE A 44 0.41 4.87 -3.07
N VAL A 45 -0.61 5.73 -3.09
CA VAL A 45 -1.66 5.74 -2.07
C VAL A 45 -2.98 6.20 -2.68
N GLU A 46 -4.06 5.53 -2.34
CA GLU A 46 -5.41 5.95 -2.68
C GLU A 46 -5.89 7.05 -1.73
N ASN A 47 -6.85 7.87 -2.17
CA ASN A 47 -7.26 9.08 -1.47
C ASN A 47 -8.12 8.87 -0.21
N ASP A 48 -8.48 7.63 0.07
CA ASP A 48 -9.31 7.22 1.22
C ASP A 48 -8.52 6.47 2.31
N TYR A 49 -7.19 6.64 2.32
CA TYR A 49 -6.31 6.11 3.35
C TYR A 49 -5.98 7.12 4.43
N ILE A 50 -5.99 6.67 5.68
CA ILE A 50 -5.56 7.42 6.86
C ILE A 50 -4.21 6.88 7.31
N HIS A 51 -3.28 7.77 7.65
CA HIS A 51 -1.94 7.43 8.07
C HIS A 51 -1.67 7.85 9.51
N LEU A 52 -0.97 6.99 10.24
CA LEU A 52 -0.45 7.33 11.56
C LEU A 52 0.82 8.19 11.46
N PRO A 53 1.17 8.94 12.51
CA PRO A 53 2.43 9.64 12.59
C PRO A 53 3.63 8.71 12.32
N ASN A 54 4.69 9.24 11.72
CA ASN A 54 5.92 8.51 11.36
C ASN A 54 5.79 7.47 10.21
N SER A 55 4.69 7.38 9.52
CA SER A 55 4.48 6.45 8.40
C SER A 55 5.62 6.46 7.38
N ILE A 56 6.13 7.65 7.01
CA ILE A 56 7.27 7.79 6.08
C ILE A 56 8.52 7.09 6.62
N LYS A 57 8.84 7.27 7.91
CA LYS A 57 10.01 6.62 8.54
C LYS A 57 9.90 5.10 8.51
N ILE A 58 8.69 4.56 8.66
CA ILE A 58 8.45 3.12 8.61
C ILE A 58 8.62 2.58 7.18
N ILE A 59 8.20 3.33 6.16
CA ILE A 59 8.51 3.00 4.77
C ILE A 59 10.03 2.93 4.55
N GLU A 60 10.74 3.98 4.95
CA GLU A 60 12.21 4.04 4.84
C GLU A 60 12.90 2.89 5.57
N GLU A 61 12.40 2.51 6.76
CA GLU A 61 12.90 1.39 7.54
C GLU A 61 12.72 0.06 6.78
N GLY A 62 11.54 -0.20 6.21
CA GLY A 62 11.28 -1.39 5.39
C GLY A 62 12.19 -1.45 4.16
N ILE A 63 12.38 -0.34 3.46
CA ILE A 63 13.30 -0.26 2.30
C ILE A 63 14.76 -0.52 2.74
N LYS A 64 15.21 0.01 3.88
CA LYS A 64 16.54 -0.25 4.46
C LYS A 64 16.75 -1.72 4.82
N LEU A 65 15.70 -2.44 5.20
CA LEU A 65 15.76 -3.89 5.41
C LEU A 65 15.94 -4.69 4.11
N GLY A 66 15.91 -4.01 2.97
CA GLY A 66 16.02 -4.63 1.66
C GLY A 66 14.67 -5.07 1.07
N ALA A 67 13.55 -4.61 1.60
CA ALA A 67 12.24 -4.86 1.02
C ALA A 67 12.12 -4.18 -0.34
N PRO A 68 11.87 -4.90 -1.45
CA PRO A 68 11.60 -4.27 -2.73
C PRO A 68 10.32 -3.46 -2.71
N TYR A 69 9.32 -3.89 -1.94
CA TYR A 69 8.02 -3.25 -1.77
C TYR A 69 7.63 -3.20 -0.30
N VAL A 70 7.07 -2.06 0.14
CA VAL A 70 6.60 -1.85 1.51
C VAL A 70 5.18 -1.31 1.46
N THR A 71 4.25 -1.94 2.17
CA THR A 71 2.94 -1.35 2.47
C THR A 71 2.85 -1.01 3.96
N LEU A 72 2.05 -0.02 4.29
CA LEU A 72 1.73 0.33 5.68
C LEU A 72 0.39 -0.23 6.13
N TYR A 73 -0.36 -0.82 5.19
CA TYR A 73 -1.71 -1.30 5.39
C TYR A 73 -1.75 -2.82 5.53
N LEU A 74 -1.98 -3.27 6.75
CA LEU A 74 -2.22 -4.68 7.02
C LEU A 74 -3.69 -5.00 6.78
N HIS A 75 -4.01 -5.43 5.57
CA HIS A 75 -5.39 -5.65 5.14
C HIS A 75 -6.08 -6.76 5.96
N PRO A 76 -7.35 -6.57 6.39
CA PRO A 76 -8.10 -7.54 7.21
C PRO A 76 -8.26 -8.93 6.59
N ASP A 77 -8.17 -9.06 5.26
CA ASP A 77 -8.27 -10.35 4.57
C ASP A 77 -7.22 -11.37 5.04
N LYS A 78 -6.07 -10.89 5.53
CA LYS A 78 -4.96 -11.72 6.04
C LYS A 78 -5.27 -12.42 7.36
N PHE A 79 -6.43 -12.12 7.95
CA PHE A 79 -6.94 -12.73 9.17
C PHE A 79 -8.29 -13.42 8.96
N THR A 80 -8.74 -13.48 7.71
CA THR A 80 -10.06 -14.02 7.34
C THR A 80 -9.87 -15.25 6.46
N PRO A 81 -10.42 -16.41 6.82
CA PRO A 81 -10.36 -17.62 5.99
C PRO A 81 -11.05 -17.42 4.61
N PRO A 82 -10.56 -18.08 3.55
CA PRO A 82 -11.10 -17.95 2.20
C PRO A 82 -12.61 -18.15 2.08
N PRO A 83 -13.25 -19.11 2.78
CA PRO A 83 -14.72 -19.27 2.73
C PRO A 83 -15.51 -18.08 3.25
N GLN A 84 -14.86 -17.18 4.00
CA GLN A 84 -15.44 -15.94 4.54
C GLN A 84 -15.04 -14.71 3.70
N GLY A 85 -14.46 -14.92 2.52
CA GLY A 85 -14.00 -13.85 1.63
C GLY A 85 -12.63 -13.30 1.96
N GLY A 86 -11.82 -14.05 2.70
CA GLY A 86 -10.45 -13.70 3.03
C GLY A 86 -9.42 -14.10 1.98
N ASN A 87 -8.15 -13.85 2.29
CA ASN A 87 -7.02 -14.13 1.42
C ASN A 87 -6.86 -15.65 1.20
N PRO A 88 -6.61 -16.11 -0.04
CA PRO A 88 -6.46 -17.54 -0.35
C PRO A 88 -5.34 -18.26 0.41
N GLU A 89 -4.34 -17.53 0.91
CA GLU A 89 -3.22 -18.10 1.68
C GLU A 89 -3.45 -18.10 3.20
N VAL A 90 -4.63 -17.69 3.66
CA VAL A 90 -5.01 -17.80 5.07
C VAL A 90 -5.55 -19.20 5.33
N ASP A 91 -5.06 -19.85 6.38
CA ASP A 91 -5.51 -21.17 6.81
C ASP A 91 -6.98 -21.14 7.30
N SER A 92 -7.59 -22.31 7.38
CA SER A 92 -9.00 -22.46 7.79
C SER A 92 -9.30 -21.92 9.20
N ASP A 93 -8.28 -21.83 10.05
CA ASP A 93 -8.35 -21.30 11.43
C ASP A 93 -8.06 -19.77 11.48
N GLY A 94 -7.80 -19.12 10.33
CA GLY A 94 -7.48 -17.71 10.25
C GLY A 94 -5.98 -17.38 10.38
N GLY A 95 -5.11 -18.40 10.43
CA GLY A 95 -3.66 -18.21 10.48
C GLY A 95 -3.08 -17.84 9.13
N TYR A 96 -2.07 -16.96 9.14
CA TYR A 96 -1.29 -16.59 7.95
C TYR A 96 0.19 -16.87 8.21
N LEU A 97 0.79 -17.77 7.41
CA LEU A 97 2.19 -18.13 7.55
C LEU A 97 3.08 -17.06 6.88
N THR A 98 3.88 -16.35 7.67
CA THR A 98 4.80 -15.34 7.17
C THR A 98 6.17 -15.41 7.82
N LYS A 99 7.19 -14.88 7.14
CA LYS A 99 8.51 -14.63 7.73
C LYS A 99 8.50 -13.26 8.40
N ILE A 100 9.08 -13.19 9.60
CA ILE A 100 9.20 -11.95 10.37
C ILE A 100 10.64 -11.45 10.31
N TYR A 101 10.79 -10.16 10.02
CA TYR A 101 12.05 -9.44 9.98
C TYR A 101 12.06 -8.36 11.04
N ARG A 102 13.19 -8.18 11.72
CA ARG A 102 13.35 -7.12 12.70
C ARG A 102 13.96 -5.89 12.04
N GLY A 103 13.22 -4.77 12.04
CA GLY A 103 13.73 -3.46 11.73
C GLY A 103 14.38 -2.76 12.95
N GLU A 104 14.62 -1.48 12.83
CA GLU A 104 15.14 -0.65 13.94
C GLU A 104 14.09 -0.43 15.02
N THR A 105 12.85 -0.13 14.60
CA THR A 105 11.73 0.22 15.48
C THR A 105 10.56 -0.74 15.37
N GLU A 106 10.39 -1.44 14.24
CA GLU A 106 9.25 -2.29 13.94
C GLU A 106 9.63 -3.73 13.55
N LEU A 107 8.66 -4.62 13.68
CA LEU A 107 8.71 -5.94 13.08
C LEU A 107 7.94 -5.93 11.76
N PHE A 108 8.51 -6.50 10.72
CA PHE A 108 7.89 -6.60 9.40
C PHE A 108 7.58 -8.04 9.04
N GLY A 109 6.38 -8.28 8.51
CA GLY A 109 6.00 -9.54 7.88
C GLY A 109 6.04 -9.44 6.36
N MET A 110 6.15 -10.59 5.67
CA MET A 110 5.98 -10.68 4.22
C MET A 110 4.52 -11.01 3.90
N PHE A 111 3.95 -10.30 2.94
CA PHE A 111 2.55 -10.45 2.53
C PHE A 111 2.40 -10.50 1.01
N ASN A 112 1.17 -10.69 0.52
CA ASN A 112 0.87 -11.00 -0.88
C ASN A 112 -0.16 -10.06 -1.53
N SER A 113 -0.63 -9.03 -0.83
CA SER A 113 -1.60 -8.05 -1.36
C SER A 113 -1.65 -6.78 -0.52
N THR A 114 -2.10 -5.66 -1.08
CA THR A 114 -2.13 -4.36 -0.41
C THR A 114 -3.09 -3.33 -1.00
N THR A 115 -4.06 -3.71 -1.83
CA THR A 115 -5.01 -2.77 -2.46
C THR A 115 -4.34 -1.55 -3.11
N MET A 116 -3.28 -1.76 -3.88
CA MET A 116 -2.49 -0.74 -4.62
C MET A 116 -1.85 0.37 -3.77
N THR A 117 -1.82 0.23 -2.43
CA THR A 117 -1.18 1.19 -1.52
C THR A 117 0.16 0.64 -1.03
N PHE A 118 1.25 1.04 -1.69
CA PHE A 118 2.60 0.54 -1.43
C PHE A 118 3.69 1.52 -1.84
N ALA A 119 4.86 1.37 -1.24
CA ALA A 119 6.07 2.11 -1.58
C ALA A 119 7.12 1.19 -2.21
N SER A 120 7.95 1.77 -3.07
CA SER A 120 9.12 1.12 -3.68
C SER A 120 10.16 2.16 -4.09
N THR A 121 11.37 1.72 -4.40
CA THR A 121 12.34 2.59 -5.08
C THR A 121 12.02 2.66 -6.57
N VAL A 122 12.35 3.79 -7.19
CA VAL A 122 12.19 3.96 -8.65
C VAL A 122 12.97 2.89 -9.42
N LYS A 123 14.14 2.49 -8.94
CA LYS A 123 14.92 1.38 -9.50
C LYS A 123 14.13 0.08 -9.56
N ASN A 124 13.43 -0.29 -8.48
CA ASN A 124 12.58 -1.49 -8.46
C ASN A 124 11.39 -1.33 -9.41
N LEU A 125 10.74 -0.17 -9.42
CA LEU A 125 9.61 0.10 -10.32
C LEU A 125 10.01 -0.04 -11.79
N LYS A 126 11.17 0.52 -12.20
CA LYS A 126 11.73 0.36 -13.55
C LYS A 126 12.01 -1.11 -13.88
N GLY A 127 12.56 -1.85 -12.93
CA GLY A 127 12.89 -3.27 -13.11
C GLY A 127 11.68 -4.18 -13.23
N ASP A 128 10.57 -3.79 -12.64
CA ASP A 128 9.35 -4.60 -12.54
C ASP A 128 8.17 -4.00 -13.35
N GLU A 129 8.42 -2.98 -14.17
CA GLU A 129 7.39 -2.23 -14.92
C GLU A 129 6.46 -3.14 -15.73
N GLU A 130 7.01 -4.16 -16.40
CA GLU A 130 6.22 -5.11 -17.20
C GLU A 130 5.17 -5.83 -16.34
N ILE A 131 5.53 -6.26 -15.13
CA ILE A 131 4.62 -6.94 -14.21
C ILE A 131 3.56 -5.96 -13.70
N LEU A 132 3.99 -4.76 -13.28
CA LEU A 132 3.09 -3.73 -12.76
C LEU A 132 2.02 -3.40 -13.80
N ARG A 133 2.41 -3.16 -15.05
CA ARG A 133 1.46 -2.85 -16.15
C ARG A 133 0.60 -4.02 -16.55
N LYS A 134 1.12 -5.24 -16.50
CA LYS A 134 0.34 -6.46 -16.81
C LYS A 134 -0.91 -6.55 -15.92
N TRP A 135 -0.73 -6.38 -14.62
CA TRP A 135 -1.81 -6.55 -13.65
C TRP A 135 -2.65 -5.29 -13.42
N THR A 136 -2.29 -4.19 -14.11
CA THR A 136 -3.06 -2.94 -14.17
C THR A 136 -3.53 -2.61 -15.59
N SER A 137 -3.63 -3.59 -16.48
CA SER A 137 -4.08 -3.41 -17.86
C SER A 137 -5.61 -3.35 -18.03
N GLY A 138 -6.37 -3.74 -16.99
CA GLY A 138 -7.84 -3.73 -16.97
C GLY A 138 -8.43 -2.40 -16.49
N THR A 139 -9.66 -2.46 -16.00
CA THR A 139 -10.32 -1.32 -15.34
C THR A 139 -9.98 -1.24 -13.84
N HIS A 140 -9.70 -2.38 -13.24
CA HIS A 140 -9.30 -2.52 -11.85
C HIS A 140 -7.93 -3.20 -11.78
N PRO A 141 -7.02 -2.71 -10.92
CA PRO A 141 -5.79 -3.42 -10.62
C PRO A 141 -6.06 -4.79 -10.01
N ASP A 142 -5.22 -5.78 -10.32
CA ASP A 142 -5.18 -7.06 -9.62
C ASP A 142 -3.89 -7.14 -8.79
N ASP A 143 -3.91 -6.46 -7.65
CA ASP A 143 -2.74 -6.36 -6.76
C ASP A 143 -2.34 -7.72 -6.20
N TYR A 144 -3.30 -8.61 -5.93
CA TYR A 144 -3.01 -9.95 -5.43
C TYR A 144 -2.16 -10.74 -6.43
N GLN A 145 -2.58 -10.83 -7.69
CA GLN A 145 -1.80 -11.52 -8.71
C GLN A 145 -0.47 -10.83 -9.01
N MET A 146 -0.45 -9.50 -8.98
CA MET A 146 0.76 -8.71 -9.15
C MET A 146 1.81 -9.06 -8.09
N PHE A 147 1.45 -9.08 -6.82
CA PHE A 147 2.38 -9.40 -5.75
C PHE A 147 2.72 -10.88 -5.65
N LEU A 148 1.87 -11.78 -6.11
CA LEU A 148 2.25 -13.20 -6.28
C LEU A 148 3.36 -13.34 -7.34
N GLU A 149 3.20 -12.74 -8.51
CA GLU A 149 4.21 -12.79 -9.58
C GLU A 149 5.53 -12.10 -9.17
N LEU A 150 5.45 -10.96 -8.49
CA LEU A 150 6.63 -10.28 -7.93
C LEU A 150 7.34 -11.17 -6.90
N ARG A 151 6.60 -11.81 -6.00
CA ARG A 151 7.13 -12.74 -5.00
C ARG A 151 7.86 -13.93 -5.65
N ASP A 152 7.30 -14.50 -6.71
CA ASP A 152 7.92 -15.61 -7.44
C ASP A 152 9.26 -15.22 -8.09
N LYS A 153 9.45 -13.91 -8.35
CA LYS A 153 10.72 -13.33 -8.79
C LYS A 153 11.62 -12.85 -7.63
N GLY A 154 11.29 -13.21 -6.40
CA GLY A 154 12.04 -12.83 -5.20
C GLY A 154 11.79 -11.41 -4.72
N LYS A 155 10.75 -10.75 -5.23
CA LYS A 155 10.35 -9.38 -4.87
C LYS A 155 9.25 -9.39 -3.80
N ALA A 156 9.65 -9.44 -2.53
CA ALA A 156 8.72 -9.49 -1.41
C ALA A 156 8.02 -8.14 -1.17
N LEU A 157 6.73 -8.21 -0.81
CA LEU A 157 5.98 -7.12 -0.20
C LEU A 157 6.09 -7.26 1.32
N MET A 158 6.63 -6.26 1.99
CA MET A 158 6.70 -6.21 3.45
C MET A 158 5.69 -5.22 4.03
N CYS A 159 5.16 -5.57 5.19
CA CYS A 159 4.27 -4.72 5.97
C CYS A 159 4.71 -4.74 7.44
N PRO A 160 4.75 -3.60 8.16
CA PRO A 160 4.94 -3.63 9.60
C PRO A 160 3.78 -4.37 10.26
N LEU A 161 4.06 -5.15 11.31
CA LEU A 161 3.03 -5.87 12.05
C LEU A 161 2.10 -4.93 12.84
N ASN A 162 2.62 -3.77 13.27
CA ASN A 162 1.80 -2.65 13.67
C ASN A 162 1.43 -1.88 12.40
N THR A 163 0.15 -1.78 12.08
CA THR A 163 -0.29 -1.06 10.88
C THR A 163 -0.12 0.45 11.06
N TYR A 164 0.34 1.13 10.00
CA TYR A 164 0.56 2.59 9.99
C TYR A 164 -0.36 3.31 9.00
N SER A 165 -1.17 2.58 8.25
CA SER A 165 -2.26 3.13 7.47
C SER A 165 -3.48 2.23 7.53
N THR A 166 -4.65 2.80 7.25
CA THR A 166 -5.90 2.06 7.15
C THR A 166 -6.77 2.63 6.05
N HIS A 167 -7.55 1.76 5.42
CA HIS A 167 -8.62 2.18 4.53
C HIS A 167 -9.70 2.93 5.32
N GLY A 168 -10.29 3.98 4.74
CA GLY A 168 -11.31 4.80 5.39
C GLY A 168 -12.69 4.15 5.51
N GLU A 169 -12.93 3.04 4.80
CA GLU A 169 -14.18 2.31 4.91
C GLU A 169 -14.20 1.39 6.14
N SER A 170 -15.28 1.45 6.92
CA SER A 170 -15.41 0.70 8.17
C SER A 170 -15.24 -0.82 8.03
N LYS A 171 -15.60 -1.39 6.88
CA LYS A 171 -15.43 -2.82 6.57
C LYS A 171 -13.96 -3.23 6.42
N TRP A 172 -13.12 -2.30 6.02
CA TRP A 172 -11.72 -2.54 5.65
C TRP A 172 -10.72 -1.86 6.58
N LEU A 173 -11.17 -1.50 7.79
CA LEU A 173 -10.25 -0.96 8.80
C LEU A 173 -9.18 -2.00 9.13
N ALA A 174 -7.93 -1.57 9.09
CA ALA A 174 -6.81 -2.41 9.51
C ALA A 174 -6.90 -2.70 11.01
N PRO A 175 -6.47 -3.87 11.47
CA PRO A 175 -6.31 -4.12 12.89
C PRO A 175 -5.21 -3.20 13.44
N LEU A 176 -5.60 -2.13 14.12
CA LEU A 176 -4.70 -1.15 14.73
C LEU A 176 -4.45 -1.53 16.18
N TYR A 177 -3.20 -1.87 16.49
CA TYR A 177 -2.81 -2.18 17.85
C TYR A 177 -2.89 -0.91 18.73
N GLY A 178 -3.76 -0.93 19.74
CA GLY A 178 -3.91 0.16 20.71
C GLY A 178 -4.79 1.34 20.26
N ILE A 179 -5.31 1.36 19.03
CA ILE A 179 -6.30 2.35 18.60
C ILE A 179 -7.67 1.68 18.56
N LYS A 180 -8.59 2.14 19.39
CA LYS A 180 -9.99 1.72 19.32
C LYS A 180 -10.60 2.31 18.05
N GLN A 181 -11.47 1.56 17.36
CA GLN A 181 -12.17 2.04 16.15
C GLN A 181 -12.88 3.39 16.37
N GLU A 182 -13.39 3.61 17.56
CA GLU A 182 -14.03 4.87 18.00
C GLU A 182 -13.07 6.08 17.86
N ASN A 183 -11.77 5.88 18.10
CA ASN A 183 -10.77 6.94 18.02
C ASN A 183 -10.33 7.24 16.58
N LEU A 184 -10.45 6.29 15.65
CA LEU A 184 -10.13 6.51 14.23
C LEU A 184 -11.09 7.50 13.58
N VAL A 185 -12.39 7.41 13.88
CA VAL A 185 -13.40 8.35 13.39
C VAL A 185 -13.16 9.74 13.97
N GLU A 186 -12.76 9.83 15.24
CA GLU A 186 -12.44 11.09 15.91
C GLU A 186 -11.13 11.71 15.36
N GLU A 187 -10.10 10.91 15.12
CA GLU A 187 -8.88 11.39 14.48
C GLU A 187 -9.14 11.86 13.06
N TRP A 188 -9.92 11.15 12.28
CA TRP A 188 -10.26 11.55 10.91
C TRP A 188 -11.04 12.85 10.84
N SER A 189 -11.98 13.07 11.77
CA SER A 189 -12.77 14.31 11.86
C SER A 189 -11.92 15.55 12.19
N LYS A 190 -10.69 15.39 12.72
CA LYS A 190 -9.77 16.50 12.98
C LYS A 190 -9.02 16.98 11.71
N HIS A 191 -9.08 16.22 10.63
CA HIS A 191 -8.35 16.47 9.38
C HIS A 191 -9.24 16.84 8.20
N ILE A 192 -10.56 16.89 8.42
CA ILE A 192 -11.57 17.38 7.48
C ILE A 192 -12.00 18.80 7.87
#